data_dd8c2df59bd5bc82bdbb3d351358dbbf
#
_entry.id   dd8c2df59bd5bc82bdbb3d351358dbbf
#
_cell.length_a   1.000
_cell.length_b   1.000
_cell.length_c   1.000
_cell.angle_alpha   90.00
_cell.angle_beta   90.00
_cell.angle_gamma   90.00
#
_symmetry.space_group_name_H-M   'P 1'
#
loop_
_entity.id
_entity.type
_entity.pdbx_description
1 polymer ?
#
loop_
_entity_poly.entity_id
_entity_poly.type
_entity_poly.pdbx_seq_one_letter_code
_entity_poly.pdbx_strand_id
1 'polypeptide(L)'
;MERKDLFIKQMAIDYCCTEEEILDGENRFHTFVPQEGRRRFQQDKECFLKIAALRNKLLFAGDERIIGWCRERFEKENGAWFMEPAKLRELDRELSHYGYGIDFMHPFFVSYKPSDPMPHPYEIRYFRDDEIEAFRGDSRFGNALSFSKTAPDRIGVAAYEDGKILGMAGVSEDSRYLWQIGIDVLPEARGKGIGVLLVNLLKNEVLAEGKVPYYGTAFSHTLSMDIAVRTGFHPAWTELFAERTDNRKENA
;
A
#
# COMPACT_ATOMS: atom_id res chain seq x y z
N MET A 1 -21.33 8.98 2.03
CA MET A 1 -20.72 7.63 2.06
C MET A 1 -19.60 7.66 3.07
N GLU A 2 -19.58 6.74 4.01
CA GLU A 2 -18.52 6.68 5.01
C GLU A 2 -17.19 6.25 4.38
N ARG A 3 -16.06 6.73 4.92
CA ARG A 3 -14.73 6.37 4.39
C ARG A 3 -14.42 4.88 4.50
N LYS A 4 -15.01 4.21 5.47
CA LYS A 4 -14.91 2.74 5.59
C LYS A 4 -15.55 2.02 4.41
N ASP A 5 -16.65 2.54 3.88
CA ASP A 5 -17.29 1.98 2.69
C ASP A 5 -16.38 2.08 1.47
N LEU A 6 -15.61 3.19 1.35
CA LEU A 6 -14.63 3.36 0.26
C LEU A 6 -13.53 2.30 0.33
N PHE A 7 -13.05 1.98 1.54
CA PHE A 7 -12.08 0.90 1.73
C PHE A 7 -12.65 -0.45 1.29
N ILE A 8 -13.87 -0.78 1.70
CA ILE A 8 -14.53 -2.04 1.30
C ILE A 8 -14.69 -2.12 -0.23
N LYS A 9 -15.16 -1.03 -0.85
CA LYS A 9 -15.27 -0.94 -2.32
C LYS A 9 -13.93 -1.15 -3.02
N GLN A 10 -12.85 -0.55 -2.51
CA GLN A 10 -11.54 -0.75 -3.10
C GLN A 10 -11.08 -2.19 -2.97
N MET A 11 -11.24 -2.81 -1.82
CA MET A 11 -10.87 -4.22 -1.63
C MET A 11 -11.69 -5.15 -2.55
N ALA A 12 -12.98 -4.85 -2.77
CA ALA A 12 -13.82 -5.60 -3.70
C ALA A 12 -13.28 -5.50 -5.15
N ILE A 13 -12.93 -4.31 -5.60
CA ILE A 13 -12.29 -4.09 -6.92
C ILE A 13 -10.96 -4.83 -7.00
N ASP A 14 -10.11 -4.70 -5.99
CA ASP A 14 -8.76 -5.26 -5.97
C ASP A 14 -8.76 -6.78 -5.99
N TYR A 15 -9.73 -7.43 -5.35
CA TYR A 15 -9.80 -8.89 -5.20
C TYR A 15 -10.90 -9.55 -6.04
N CYS A 16 -11.50 -8.82 -6.99
CA CYS A 16 -12.50 -9.34 -7.92
C CYS A 16 -13.72 -9.97 -7.24
N CYS A 17 -14.13 -9.43 -6.09
CA CYS A 17 -15.24 -9.92 -5.28
C CYS A 17 -16.29 -8.83 -5.03
N THR A 18 -17.38 -9.16 -4.32
CA THR A 18 -18.41 -8.19 -3.94
C THR A 18 -18.11 -7.54 -2.58
N GLU A 19 -18.78 -6.43 -2.28
CA GLU A 19 -18.67 -5.77 -0.98
C GLU A 19 -19.18 -6.68 0.16
N GLU A 20 -20.21 -7.47 -0.10
CA GLU A 20 -20.75 -8.45 0.85
C GLU A 20 -19.70 -9.53 1.15
N GLU A 21 -19.00 -10.02 0.12
CA GLU A 21 -17.92 -10.98 0.26
C GLU A 21 -16.71 -10.40 1.02
N ILE A 22 -16.48 -9.09 1.03
CA ILE A 22 -15.46 -8.48 1.90
C ILE A 22 -15.91 -8.49 3.37
N LEU A 23 -17.19 -8.30 3.61
CA LEU A 23 -17.75 -8.13 4.96
C LEU A 23 -18.08 -9.44 5.68
N ASP A 24 -18.29 -10.52 4.95
CA ASP A 24 -18.56 -11.84 5.55
C ASP A 24 -17.33 -12.46 6.24
N GLY A 25 -17.47 -13.61 6.86
CA GLY A 25 -16.41 -14.30 7.59
C GLY A 25 -15.67 -15.36 6.76
N GLU A 26 -15.99 -15.53 5.48
CA GLU A 26 -15.53 -16.64 4.65
C GLU A 26 -14.28 -16.26 3.84
N ASN A 27 -13.36 -17.22 3.66
CA ASN A 27 -12.26 -17.07 2.71
C ASN A 27 -12.79 -17.03 1.27
N ARG A 28 -12.24 -16.15 0.42
CA ARG A 28 -12.69 -15.94 -0.95
C ARG A 28 -11.58 -16.22 -1.95
N PHE A 29 -11.94 -16.86 -3.06
CA PHE A 29 -11.02 -17.36 -4.08
C PHE A 29 -11.57 -16.99 -5.45
N HIS A 30 -11.04 -15.94 -6.05
CA HIS A 30 -11.51 -15.42 -7.33
C HIS A 30 -10.43 -15.50 -8.40
N THR A 31 -10.82 -15.88 -9.60
CA THR A 31 -9.97 -15.71 -10.77
C THR A 31 -9.77 -14.21 -11.01
N PHE A 32 -8.53 -13.84 -11.23
CA PHE A 32 -8.19 -12.45 -11.48
C PHE A 32 -8.77 -11.96 -12.80
N VAL A 33 -9.50 -10.87 -12.75
CA VAL A 33 -10.02 -10.15 -13.91
C VAL A 33 -9.54 -8.70 -13.86
N PRO A 34 -8.90 -8.19 -14.93
CA PRO A 34 -8.55 -6.78 -15.01
C PRO A 34 -9.77 -5.89 -14.82
N GLN A 35 -9.69 -4.96 -13.86
CA GLN A 35 -10.76 -3.99 -13.55
C GLN A 35 -10.17 -2.59 -13.45
N GLU A 36 -10.87 -1.59 -13.95
CA GLU A 36 -10.51 -0.21 -13.79
C GLU A 36 -10.59 0.23 -12.32
N GLY A 37 -9.65 1.07 -11.89
CA GLY A 37 -9.62 1.64 -10.54
C GLY A 37 -8.94 0.77 -9.48
N ARG A 38 -8.29 -0.34 -9.87
CA ARG A 38 -7.43 -1.13 -8.98
C ARG A 38 -6.15 -0.39 -8.62
N ARG A 39 -5.52 -0.82 -7.50
CA ARG A 39 -4.21 -0.29 -7.09
C ARG A 39 -3.14 -0.58 -8.15
N ARG A 40 -2.14 0.31 -8.27
CA ARG A 40 -1.14 0.37 -9.36
C ARG A 40 -0.42 -0.96 -9.67
N PHE A 41 0.06 -1.66 -8.65
CA PHE A 41 0.75 -2.94 -8.81
C PHE A 41 -0.19 -4.11 -9.12
N GLN A 42 -1.46 -3.82 -9.27
CA GLN A 42 -2.51 -4.75 -9.66
C GLN A 42 -3.23 -4.30 -10.94
N GLN A 43 -2.75 -3.23 -11.57
CA GLN A 43 -3.31 -2.73 -12.84
C GLN A 43 -2.80 -3.50 -14.06
N ASP A 44 -1.74 -4.29 -13.90
CA ASP A 44 -1.22 -5.12 -14.96
C ASP A 44 -2.26 -6.14 -15.42
N LYS A 45 -2.15 -6.52 -16.68
CA LYS A 45 -3.11 -7.47 -17.30
C LYS A 45 -3.03 -8.85 -16.69
N GLU A 46 -1.93 -9.19 -16.04
CA GLU A 46 -1.64 -10.48 -15.45
C GLU A 46 -1.33 -10.33 -13.96
N CYS A 47 -2.06 -11.08 -13.14
CA CYS A 47 -1.76 -11.26 -11.73
C CYS A 47 -1.81 -12.76 -11.46
N PHE A 48 -0.65 -13.41 -11.30
CA PHE A 48 -0.64 -14.85 -11.07
C PHE A 48 -1.24 -15.20 -9.71
N LEU A 49 -0.85 -14.50 -8.65
CA LEU A 49 -1.49 -14.63 -7.33
C LEU A 49 -1.24 -13.41 -6.46
N LYS A 50 -2.29 -12.96 -5.81
CA LYS A 50 -2.24 -12.04 -4.68
C LYS A 50 -3.19 -12.51 -3.58
N ILE A 51 -2.81 -12.27 -2.33
CA ILE A 51 -3.57 -12.69 -1.16
C ILE A 51 -3.62 -11.54 -0.18
N ALA A 52 -4.82 -11.15 0.26
CA ALA A 52 -4.95 -10.29 1.43
C ALA A 52 -5.41 -11.08 2.65
N ALA A 53 -4.71 -10.92 3.77
CA ALA A 53 -5.21 -11.27 5.08
C ALA A 53 -5.90 -10.04 5.67
N LEU A 54 -7.22 -10.09 5.78
CA LEU A 54 -8.06 -9.00 6.26
C LEU A 54 -8.87 -9.49 7.46
N ARG A 55 -8.55 -8.99 8.65
CA ARG A 55 -9.09 -9.53 9.90
C ARG A 55 -8.70 -11.01 10.04
N ASN A 56 -9.68 -11.93 10.11
CA ASN A 56 -9.43 -13.37 10.25
C ASN A 56 -9.70 -14.15 8.96
N LYS A 57 -9.92 -13.46 7.84
CA LYS A 57 -10.21 -14.07 6.55
C LYS A 57 -9.13 -13.79 5.51
N LEU A 58 -9.17 -14.56 4.43
CA LEU A 58 -8.27 -14.45 3.30
C LEU A 58 -9.06 -14.13 2.03
N LEU A 59 -8.52 -13.22 1.25
CA LEU A 59 -9.00 -12.91 -0.09
C LEU A 59 -7.90 -13.32 -1.08
N PHE A 60 -8.22 -14.23 -1.97
CA PHE A 60 -7.33 -14.69 -3.03
C PHE A 60 -7.85 -14.16 -4.37
N ALA A 61 -6.95 -13.59 -5.17
CA ALA A 61 -7.22 -13.33 -6.58
C ALA A 61 -5.99 -13.69 -7.41
N GLY A 62 -6.19 -14.44 -8.49
CA GLY A 62 -5.07 -14.90 -9.30
C GLY A 62 -5.50 -15.69 -10.52
N ASP A 63 -4.52 -16.30 -11.16
CA ASP A 63 -4.72 -17.20 -12.31
C ASP A 63 -5.54 -18.42 -11.89
N GLU A 64 -6.42 -18.88 -12.76
CA GLU A 64 -7.30 -20.04 -12.51
C GLU A 64 -6.51 -21.29 -12.08
N ARG A 65 -5.31 -21.49 -12.64
CA ARG A 65 -4.45 -22.65 -12.34
C ARG A 65 -4.04 -22.73 -10.87
N ILE A 66 -3.76 -21.59 -10.22
CA ILE A 66 -3.34 -21.55 -8.81
C ILE A 66 -4.54 -21.38 -7.87
N ILE A 67 -5.59 -20.70 -8.28
CA ILE A 67 -6.78 -20.44 -7.46
C ILE A 67 -7.49 -21.72 -7.05
N GLY A 68 -7.57 -22.71 -7.95
CA GLY A 68 -8.15 -24.03 -7.66
C GLY A 68 -7.42 -24.71 -6.50
N TRP A 69 -6.09 -24.80 -6.57
CA TRP A 69 -5.25 -25.37 -5.52
C TRP A 69 -5.36 -24.57 -4.19
N CYS A 70 -5.33 -23.22 -4.26
CA CYS A 70 -5.49 -22.38 -3.07
C CYS A 70 -6.82 -22.65 -2.37
N ARG A 71 -7.93 -22.82 -3.12
CA ARG A 71 -9.25 -23.11 -2.55
C ARG A 71 -9.25 -24.45 -1.84
N GLU A 72 -8.82 -25.53 -2.49
CA GLU A 72 -8.76 -26.85 -1.88
C GLU A 72 -7.92 -26.86 -0.59
N ARG A 73 -6.85 -26.09 -0.56
CA ARG A 73 -5.87 -26.11 0.51
C ARG A 73 -6.20 -25.16 1.67
N PHE A 74 -6.78 -23.99 1.37
CA PHE A 74 -6.89 -22.87 2.33
C PHE A 74 -8.34 -22.42 2.59
N GLU A 75 -9.36 -23.15 2.11
CA GLU A 75 -10.77 -22.76 2.32
C GLU A 75 -11.12 -22.52 3.79
N LYS A 76 -10.59 -23.34 4.69
CA LYS A 76 -10.85 -23.31 6.14
C LYS A 76 -9.69 -22.71 6.95
N GLU A 77 -8.72 -22.11 6.27
CA GLU A 77 -7.55 -21.56 6.94
C GLU A 77 -7.89 -20.26 7.68
N ASN A 78 -7.27 -20.05 8.85
CA ASN A 78 -7.45 -18.81 9.60
C ASN A 78 -6.52 -17.71 9.06
N GLY A 79 -7.10 -16.63 8.54
CA GLY A 79 -6.35 -15.53 7.96
C GLY A 79 -5.39 -14.84 8.92
N ALA A 80 -5.68 -14.83 10.23
CA ALA A 80 -4.79 -14.21 11.23
C ALA A 80 -3.41 -14.87 11.33
N TRP A 81 -3.32 -16.17 11.02
CA TRP A 81 -2.09 -16.96 11.12
C TRP A 81 -1.55 -17.43 9.76
N PHE A 82 -2.15 -16.98 8.68
CA PHE A 82 -1.80 -17.45 7.33
C PHE A 82 -0.38 -17.04 6.92
N MET A 83 0.05 -15.84 7.32
CA MET A 83 1.37 -15.30 6.92
C MET A 83 2.54 -15.89 7.74
N GLU A 84 2.33 -17.03 8.41
CA GLU A 84 3.37 -17.75 9.12
C GLU A 84 4.29 -18.55 8.18
N PRO A 85 5.59 -18.71 8.50
CA PRO A 85 6.57 -19.30 7.59
C PRO A 85 6.23 -20.70 7.06
N ALA A 86 5.46 -21.49 7.80
CA ALA A 86 5.06 -22.83 7.34
C ALA A 86 4.12 -22.75 6.13
N LYS A 87 3.13 -21.87 6.17
CA LYS A 87 2.17 -21.65 5.10
C LYS A 87 2.83 -21.00 3.90
N LEU A 88 3.69 -20.01 4.14
CA LEU A 88 4.44 -19.34 3.07
C LEU A 88 5.34 -20.29 2.30
N ARG A 89 6.04 -21.21 2.99
CA ARG A 89 6.86 -22.24 2.31
C ARG A 89 6.04 -23.23 1.50
N GLU A 90 4.84 -23.59 1.97
CA GLU A 90 3.91 -24.44 1.24
C GLU A 90 3.44 -23.77 -0.05
N LEU A 91 2.99 -22.52 0.07
CA LEU A 91 2.55 -21.70 -1.05
C LEU A 91 3.67 -21.44 -2.06
N ASP A 92 4.86 -21.06 -1.60
CA ASP A 92 6.00 -20.74 -2.46
C ASP A 92 6.48 -21.96 -3.25
N ARG A 93 6.40 -23.15 -2.64
CA ARG A 93 6.67 -24.43 -3.33
C ARG A 93 5.67 -24.66 -4.48
N GLU A 94 4.38 -24.42 -4.22
CA GLU A 94 3.37 -24.58 -5.27
C GLU A 94 3.56 -23.55 -6.39
N LEU A 95 3.80 -22.29 -6.05
CA LEU A 95 4.10 -21.24 -7.02
C LEU A 95 5.28 -21.58 -7.92
N SER A 96 6.31 -22.23 -7.37
CA SER A 96 7.52 -22.61 -8.12
C SER A 96 7.24 -23.58 -9.27
N HIS A 97 6.20 -24.41 -9.19
CA HIS A 97 5.78 -25.30 -10.27
C HIS A 97 5.31 -24.54 -11.52
N TYR A 98 4.93 -23.27 -11.35
CA TYR A 98 4.47 -22.36 -12.43
C TYR A 98 5.53 -21.34 -12.82
N GLY A 99 6.73 -21.35 -12.20
CA GLY A 99 7.78 -20.36 -12.43
C GLY A 99 7.56 -19.05 -11.69
N TYR A 100 6.74 -19.06 -10.62
CA TYR A 100 6.47 -17.93 -9.75
C TYR A 100 7.02 -18.17 -8.33
N GLY A 101 7.13 -17.11 -7.55
CA GLY A 101 7.46 -17.17 -6.12
C GLY A 101 6.91 -15.96 -5.41
N ILE A 102 6.86 -16.02 -4.09
CA ILE A 102 6.44 -14.89 -3.27
C ILE A 102 7.45 -13.75 -3.45
N ASP A 103 7.00 -12.60 -3.95
CA ASP A 103 7.84 -11.42 -4.16
C ASP A 103 7.85 -10.53 -2.93
N PHE A 104 6.68 -10.12 -2.46
CA PHE A 104 6.58 -9.34 -1.24
C PHE A 104 5.42 -9.81 -0.35
N MET A 105 5.55 -9.46 0.92
CA MET A 105 4.51 -9.56 1.93
C MET A 105 4.61 -8.33 2.83
N HIS A 106 3.63 -7.44 2.72
CA HIS A 106 3.66 -6.16 3.42
C HIS A 106 2.39 -5.90 4.23
N PRO A 107 2.51 -5.31 5.43
CA PRO A 107 1.38 -4.76 6.16
C PRO A 107 0.99 -3.41 5.57
N PHE A 108 -0.31 -3.18 5.50
CA PHE A 108 -0.90 -1.93 5.05
C PHE A 108 -1.79 -1.34 6.14
N PHE A 109 -1.72 -0.03 6.26
CA PHE A 109 -2.39 0.75 7.28
C PHE A 109 -3.31 1.77 6.61
N VAL A 110 -4.46 2.08 7.22
CA VAL A 110 -5.40 3.11 6.76
C VAL A 110 -5.71 4.10 7.87
N SER A 111 -6.17 5.28 7.49
CA SER A 111 -6.74 6.24 8.43
C SER A 111 -8.01 6.84 7.86
N TYR A 112 -9.02 7.00 8.70
CA TYR A 112 -10.33 7.54 8.32
C TYR A 112 -10.61 8.91 8.94
N LYS A 113 -9.74 9.37 9.83
CA LYS A 113 -9.92 10.61 10.59
C LYS A 113 -8.76 11.57 10.36
N PRO A 114 -9.03 12.87 10.20
CA PRO A 114 -7.97 13.85 10.17
C PRO A 114 -7.23 13.92 11.52
N SER A 115 -5.99 14.39 11.45
CA SER A 115 -5.22 14.77 12.64
C SER A 115 -5.42 16.24 12.96
N ASP A 116 -5.31 16.58 14.24
CA ASP A 116 -5.20 17.98 14.67
C ASP A 116 -3.89 18.60 14.15
N PRO A 117 -3.86 19.92 13.95
CA PRO A 117 -2.64 20.63 13.60
C PRO A 117 -1.52 20.39 14.64
N MET A 118 -0.32 20.10 14.13
CA MET A 118 0.87 19.92 14.97
C MET A 118 1.69 21.22 14.96
N PRO A 119 2.05 21.80 16.11
CA PRO A 119 3.02 22.91 16.17
C PRO A 119 4.39 22.46 15.61
N HIS A 120 5.00 23.30 14.78
CA HIS A 120 6.32 23.05 14.21
C HIS A 120 7.04 24.36 13.85
N PRO A 121 8.40 24.39 13.86
CA PRO A 121 9.16 25.58 13.49
C PRO A 121 9.45 25.66 11.98
N TYR A 122 9.10 24.66 11.19
CA TYR A 122 9.51 24.50 9.80
C TYR A 122 8.63 25.32 8.85
N GLU A 123 9.22 25.82 7.77
CA GLU A 123 8.47 26.28 6.60
C GLU A 123 7.92 25.08 5.85
N ILE A 124 6.60 25.05 5.59
CA ILE A 124 5.93 23.98 4.88
C ILE A 124 5.55 24.46 3.49
N ARG A 125 5.94 23.68 2.47
CA ARG A 125 5.55 23.93 1.08
C ARG A 125 4.82 22.73 0.53
N TYR A 126 3.71 23.01 -0.14
CA TYR A 126 2.93 22.02 -0.90
C TYR A 126 3.26 22.14 -2.38
N PHE A 127 3.23 21.02 -3.06
CA PHE A 127 3.44 20.89 -4.50
C PHE A 127 2.29 20.07 -5.09
N ARG A 128 1.77 20.50 -6.21
CA ARG A 128 0.66 19.81 -6.88
C ARG A 128 0.97 19.65 -8.37
N ASP A 129 0.53 18.55 -8.94
CA ASP A 129 0.59 18.28 -10.38
C ASP A 129 1.97 18.65 -11.00
N ASP A 130 2.02 19.65 -11.87
CA ASP A 130 3.24 20.04 -12.61
C ASP A 130 4.39 20.51 -11.69
N GLU A 131 4.09 21.03 -10.50
CA GLU A 131 5.12 21.46 -9.54
C GLU A 131 5.94 20.28 -8.98
N ILE A 132 5.32 19.09 -8.93
CA ILE A 132 5.97 17.84 -8.48
C ILE A 132 7.07 17.44 -9.48
N GLU A 133 6.90 17.74 -10.77
CA GLU A 133 7.88 17.41 -11.82
C GLU A 133 9.25 18.03 -11.56
N ALA A 134 9.34 19.12 -10.82
CA ALA A 134 10.62 19.73 -10.43
C ALA A 134 11.54 18.80 -9.61
N PHE A 135 10.97 17.75 -9.00
CA PHE A 135 11.69 16.74 -8.21
C PHE A 135 12.02 15.47 -9.00
N ARG A 136 11.63 15.39 -10.27
CA ARG A 136 11.91 14.20 -11.09
C ARG A 136 13.41 13.96 -11.21
N GLY A 137 13.82 12.74 -10.84
CA GLY A 137 15.23 12.33 -10.82
C GLY A 137 15.98 12.68 -9.53
N ASP A 138 15.34 13.31 -8.55
CA ASP A 138 15.92 13.51 -7.24
C ASP A 138 15.78 12.24 -6.38
N SER A 139 16.86 11.45 -6.34
CA SER A 139 16.88 10.18 -5.62
C SER A 139 16.68 10.27 -4.11
N ARG A 140 16.75 11.48 -3.54
CA ARG A 140 16.51 11.69 -2.10
C ARG A 140 15.06 11.43 -1.71
N PHE A 141 14.12 11.48 -2.65
CA PHE A 141 12.67 11.44 -2.43
C PHE A 141 11.99 10.32 -3.21
N GLY A 142 12.70 9.23 -3.47
CA GLY A 142 12.19 8.10 -4.25
C GLY A 142 11.08 7.29 -3.57
N ASN A 143 10.93 7.36 -2.24
CA ASN A 143 9.78 6.78 -1.56
C ASN A 143 8.59 7.75 -1.50
N ALA A 144 8.84 9.05 -1.43
CA ALA A 144 7.81 10.07 -1.41
C ALA A 144 7.14 10.25 -2.78
N LEU A 145 7.92 10.25 -3.86
CA LEU A 145 7.46 10.52 -5.23
C LEU A 145 7.87 9.38 -6.16
N SER A 146 6.90 8.73 -6.77
CA SER A 146 7.13 7.56 -7.63
C SER A 146 7.25 7.92 -9.11
N PHE A 147 6.70 9.05 -9.53
CA PHE A 147 6.58 9.48 -10.92
C PHE A 147 5.99 8.41 -11.86
N SER A 148 5.12 7.58 -11.31
CA SER A 148 4.46 6.51 -12.06
C SER A 148 3.42 7.07 -13.02
N LYS A 149 3.41 6.58 -14.27
CA LYS A 149 2.39 6.96 -15.25
C LYS A 149 1.02 6.37 -14.93
N THR A 150 0.97 5.22 -14.26
CA THR A 150 -0.27 4.51 -13.92
C THR A 150 -0.81 4.87 -12.53
N ALA A 151 0.01 5.53 -11.72
CA ALA A 151 -0.33 6.00 -10.38
C ALA A 151 0.35 7.36 -10.16
N PRO A 152 -0.19 8.43 -10.77
CA PRO A 152 0.47 9.74 -10.73
C PRO A 152 0.53 10.30 -9.31
N ASP A 153 1.64 10.95 -8.99
CA ASP A 153 1.76 11.73 -7.77
C ASP A 153 0.88 12.97 -7.87
N ARG A 154 0.04 13.22 -6.86
CA ARG A 154 -0.95 14.30 -6.85
C ARG A 154 -0.60 15.44 -5.93
N ILE A 155 -0.03 15.12 -4.78
CA ILE A 155 0.30 16.10 -3.74
C ILE A 155 1.65 15.73 -3.16
N GLY A 156 2.58 16.67 -3.13
CA GLY A 156 3.80 16.62 -2.36
C GLY A 156 3.75 17.65 -1.23
N VAL A 157 4.35 17.36 -0.09
CA VAL A 157 4.58 18.33 0.98
C VAL A 157 6.00 18.20 1.51
N ALA A 158 6.70 19.31 1.66
CA ALA A 158 8.07 19.32 2.17
C ALA A 158 8.25 20.30 3.32
N ALA A 159 9.12 19.92 4.27
CA ALA A 159 9.55 20.77 5.36
C ALA A 159 10.91 21.39 5.03
N TYR A 160 11.04 22.71 5.30
CA TYR A 160 12.26 23.48 5.08
C TYR A 160 12.73 24.15 6.37
N GLU A 161 14.04 24.29 6.50
CA GLU A 161 14.73 25.09 7.51
C GLU A 161 15.89 25.82 6.82
N ASP A 162 15.96 27.14 6.97
CA ASP A 162 16.97 27.98 6.32
C ASP A 162 17.11 27.76 4.80
N GLY A 163 15.97 27.58 4.12
CA GLY A 163 15.90 27.33 2.69
C GLY A 163 16.33 25.93 2.22
N LYS A 164 16.69 25.04 3.15
CA LYS A 164 17.07 23.66 2.84
C LYS A 164 15.90 22.71 3.12
N ILE A 165 15.66 21.81 2.19
CA ILE A 165 14.66 20.75 2.37
C ILE A 165 15.16 19.73 3.41
N LEU A 166 14.29 19.34 4.32
CA LEU A 166 14.58 18.38 5.40
C LEU A 166 13.94 17.02 5.15
N GLY A 167 12.83 17.01 4.46
CA GLY A 167 12.09 15.81 4.09
C GLY A 167 10.91 16.17 3.23
N MET A 168 10.39 15.15 2.56
CA MET A 168 9.23 15.23 1.67
C MET A 168 8.34 14.03 1.87
N ALA A 169 7.03 14.26 1.93
CA ALA A 169 6.04 13.22 1.75
C ALA A 169 5.27 13.48 0.46
N GLY A 170 4.87 12.41 -0.20
CA GLY A 170 4.10 12.45 -1.43
C GLY A 170 2.90 11.52 -1.38
N VAL A 171 1.90 11.81 -2.19
CA VAL A 171 0.70 11.02 -2.34
C VAL A 171 0.49 10.66 -3.80
N SER A 172 0.34 9.37 -4.09
CA SER A 172 -0.01 8.85 -5.41
C SER A 172 -1.48 8.44 -5.50
N GLU A 173 -2.12 8.80 -6.62
CA GLU A 173 -3.45 8.28 -6.99
C GLU A 173 -3.31 6.91 -7.64
N ASP A 174 -3.05 5.90 -6.83
CA ASP A 174 -2.78 4.55 -7.30
C ASP A 174 -4.02 3.63 -7.30
N SER A 175 -5.17 4.16 -6.90
CA SER A 175 -6.46 3.49 -7.03
C SER A 175 -7.64 4.47 -6.98
N ARG A 176 -8.84 3.95 -7.24
CA ARG A 176 -10.06 4.77 -7.26
C ARG A 176 -10.37 5.42 -5.92
N TYR A 177 -10.17 4.72 -4.80
CA TYR A 177 -10.59 5.17 -3.48
C TYR A 177 -9.47 5.31 -2.46
N LEU A 178 -8.37 4.56 -2.60
CA LEU A 178 -7.23 4.57 -1.69
C LEU A 178 -6.03 5.25 -2.35
N TRP A 179 -5.47 6.24 -1.68
CA TRP A 179 -4.28 6.95 -2.14
C TRP A 179 -3.10 6.68 -1.20
N GLN A 180 -1.96 6.27 -1.77
CA GLN A 180 -0.78 5.88 -1.01
C GLN A 180 0.04 7.09 -0.59
N ILE A 181 0.46 7.10 0.69
CA ILE A 181 1.42 8.09 1.19
C ILE A 181 2.79 7.44 1.31
N GLY A 182 3.79 8.09 0.69
CA GLY A 182 5.21 7.81 0.84
C GLY A 182 5.94 8.94 1.54
N ILE A 183 7.10 8.66 2.13
CA ILE A 183 7.86 9.64 2.94
C ILE A 183 9.36 9.39 2.86
N ASP A 184 10.13 10.47 2.68
CA ASP A 184 11.57 10.50 2.87
C ASP A 184 11.96 11.64 3.80
N VAL A 185 12.76 11.32 4.80
CA VAL A 185 13.39 12.32 5.70
C VAL A 185 14.90 12.20 5.57
N LEU A 186 15.56 13.31 5.24
CA LEU A 186 17.00 13.34 5.05
C LEU A 186 17.73 12.91 6.33
N PRO A 187 18.86 12.20 6.21
CA PRO A 187 19.56 11.63 7.37
C PRO A 187 19.81 12.63 8.49
N GLU A 188 20.25 13.84 8.17
CA GLU A 188 20.55 14.93 9.11
C GLU A 188 19.32 15.53 9.79
N ALA A 189 18.13 15.24 9.26
CA ALA A 189 16.86 15.76 9.76
C ALA A 189 16.05 14.71 10.53
N ARG A 190 16.55 13.48 10.64
CA ARG A 190 15.88 12.39 11.37
C ARG A 190 15.81 12.67 12.87
N GLY A 191 14.84 12.03 13.53
CA GLY A 191 14.63 12.21 14.99
C GLY A 191 13.93 13.50 15.39
N LYS A 192 13.67 14.43 14.46
CA LYS A 192 13.05 15.74 14.72
C LYS A 192 11.51 15.76 14.55
N GLY A 193 10.87 14.61 14.34
CA GLY A 193 9.41 14.49 14.15
C GLY A 193 8.89 14.89 12.76
N ILE A 194 9.77 15.21 11.80
CA ILE A 194 9.40 15.69 10.46
C ILE A 194 8.56 14.67 9.69
N GLY A 195 8.90 13.37 9.76
CA GLY A 195 8.11 12.33 9.08
C GLY A 195 6.67 12.26 9.58
N VAL A 196 6.47 12.35 10.90
CA VAL A 196 5.13 12.40 11.52
C VAL A 196 4.38 13.64 11.09
N LEU A 197 5.04 14.81 11.08
CA LEU A 197 4.45 16.07 10.63
C LEU A 197 3.94 15.97 9.18
N LEU A 198 4.83 15.59 8.25
CA LEU A 198 4.51 15.58 6.82
C LEU A 198 3.43 14.55 6.47
N VAL A 199 3.49 13.36 7.08
CA VAL A 199 2.45 12.32 6.88
C VAL A 199 1.10 12.78 7.43
N ASN A 200 1.06 13.48 8.59
CA ASN A 200 -0.19 14.05 9.10
C ASN A 200 -0.78 15.11 8.17
N LEU A 201 0.04 15.99 7.62
CA LEU A 201 -0.40 17.00 6.67
C LEU A 201 -1.01 16.33 5.42
N LEU A 202 -0.30 15.40 4.78
CA LEU A 202 -0.82 14.72 3.59
C LEU A 202 -2.04 13.85 3.87
N LYS A 203 -2.08 13.17 5.02
CA LYS A 203 -3.28 12.44 5.43
C LYS A 203 -4.52 13.34 5.41
N ASN A 204 -4.42 14.54 5.96
CA ASN A 204 -5.52 15.50 5.98
C ASN A 204 -5.94 15.96 4.58
N GLU A 205 -4.96 16.20 3.69
CA GLU A 205 -5.22 16.54 2.29
C GLU A 205 -5.98 15.41 1.56
N VAL A 206 -5.51 14.17 1.67
CA VAL A 206 -6.18 13.01 1.05
C VAL A 206 -7.61 12.84 1.55
N LEU A 207 -7.83 13.05 2.85
CA LEU A 207 -9.17 12.99 3.43
C LEU A 207 -10.06 14.15 2.95
N ALA A 208 -9.50 15.33 2.70
CA ALA A 208 -10.21 16.47 2.12
C ALA A 208 -10.62 16.21 0.66
N GLU A 209 -9.80 15.48 -0.11
CA GLU A 209 -10.12 15.02 -1.47
C GLU A 209 -11.20 13.91 -1.49
N GLY A 210 -11.74 13.53 -0.33
CA GLY A 210 -12.75 12.46 -0.22
C GLY A 210 -12.21 11.05 -0.44
N LYS A 211 -10.90 10.87 -0.37
CA LYS A 211 -10.22 9.59 -0.51
C LYS A 211 -9.82 9.01 0.85
N VAL A 212 -9.37 7.76 0.85
CA VAL A 212 -8.82 7.10 2.04
C VAL A 212 -7.30 7.05 1.91
N PRO A 213 -6.55 7.72 2.79
CA PRO A 213 -5.11 7.58 2.82
C PRO A 213 -4.73 6.18 3.31
N TYR A 214 -3.78 5.56 2.62
CA TYR A 214 -3.18 4.34 3.10
C TYR A 214 -1.65 4.42 3.07
N TYR A 215 -1.02 3.58 3.88
CA TYR A 215 0.41 3.54 4.09
C TYR A 215 0.89 2.09 4.07
N GLY A 216 1.85 1.78 3.22
CA GLY A 216 2.46 0.45 3.11
C GLY A 216 3.93 0.48 3.53
N THR A 217 4.41 -0.58 4.16
CA THR A 217 5.82 -0.70 4.53
C THR A 217 6.22 -2.17 4.73
N ALA A 218 7.52 -2.45 4.72
CA ALA A 218 8.00 -3.79 5.06
C ALA A 218 7.88 -4.08 6.56
N PHE A 219 7.68 -5.34 6.96
CA PHE A 219 7.58 -5.75 8.37
C PHE A 219 8.83 -5.40 9.20
N SER A 220 10.01 -5.41 8.59
CA SER A 220 11.27 -5.06 9.25
C SER A 220 11.53 -3.55 9.34
N HIS A 221 10.74 -2.72 8.64
CA HIS A 221 10.91 -1.27 8.63
C HIS A 221 10.14 -0.61 9.79
N THR A 222 10.57 -0.90 11.02
CA THR A 222 9.87 -0.48 12.25
C THR A 222 9.75 1.04 12.40
N LEU A 223 10.73 1.82 11.92
CA LEU A 223 10.64 3.29 11.94
C LEU A 223 9.49 3.80 11.07
N SER A 224 9.28 3.20 9.91
CA SER A 224 8.18 3.54 9.02
C SER A 224 6.82 3.13 9.64
N MET A 225 6.76 1.96 10.28
CA MET A 225 5.57 1.53 11.02
C MET A 225 5.24 2.46 12.19
N ASP A 226 6.25 2.95 12.92
CA ASP A 226 6.07 3.92 14.01
C ASP A 226 5.46 5.24 13.49
N ILE A 227 5.92 5.74 12.34
CA ILE A 227 5.31 6.92 11.69
C ILE A 227 3.83 6.66 11.42
N ALA A 228 3.46 5.54 10.81
CA ALA A 228 2.07 5.21 10.51
C ALA A 228 1.21 5.21 11.78
N VAL A 229 1.65 4.53 12.85
CA VAL A 229 0.90 4.45 14.11
C VAL A 229 0.77 5.83 14.77
N ARG A 230 1.85 6.59 14.85
CA ARG A 230 1.86 7.93 15.47
C ARG A 230 1.02 8.96 14.71
N THR A 231 0.78 8.73 13.45
CA THR A 231 -0.08 9.59 12.61
C THR A 231 -1.54 9.09 12.56
N GLY A 232 -1.89 8.12 13.41
CA GLY A 232 -3.27 7.64 13.55
C GLY A 232 -3.71 6.69 12.44
N PHE A 233 -2.77 6.12 11.71
CA PHE A 233 -3.07 4.97 10.87
C PHE A 233 -3.15 3.70 11.73
N HIS A 234 -3.97 2.77 11.34
CA HIS A 234 -4.12 1.47 11.99
C HIS A 234 -3.96 0.35 10.96
N PRO A 235 -3.45 -0.83 11.36
CA PRO A 235 -3.33 -1.98 10.47
C PRO A 235 -4.68 -2.33 9.88
N ALA A 236 -4.75 -2.53 8.56
CA ALA A 236 -5.98 -2.85 7.85
C ALA A 236 -5.92 -4.21 7.17
N TRP A 237 -4.83 -4.51 6.48
CA TRP A 237 -4.59 -5.82 5.87
C TRP A 237 -3.10 -6.09 5.72
N THR A 238 -2.75 -7.35 5.55
CA THR A 238 -1.44 -7.76 5.03
C THR A 238 -1.65 -8.32 3.64
N GLU A 239 -0.80 -7.93 2.70
CA GLU A 239 -0.88 -8.40 1.31
C GLU A 239 0.39 -9.16 0.93
N LEU A 240 0.19 -10.30 0.27
CA LEU A 240 1.21 -11.08 -0.40
C LEU A 240 0.97 -11.00 -1.91
N PHE A 241 2.04 -10.86 -2.66
CA PHE A 241 2.04 -10.86 -4.12
C PHE A 241 3.07 -11.84 -4.65
N ALA A 242 2.71 -12.60 -5.70
CA ALA A 242 3.61 -13.52 -6.39
C ALA A 242 4.04 -12.95 -7.73
N GLU A 243 5.34 -13.03 -8.01
CA GLU A 243 5.94 -12.59 -9.27
C GLU A 243 6.74 -13.72 -9.92
N ARG A 244 7.00 -13.60 -11.23
CA ARG A 244 7.85 -14.54 -11.97
C ARG A 244 9.27 -14.53 -11.42
N THR A 245 9.84 -15.71 -11.23
CA THR A 245 11.17 -15.83 -10.65
C THR A 245 12.30 -15.41 -11.59
N ASP A 246 12.06 -15.36 -12.91
CA ASP A 246 12.99 -14.86 -13.92
C ASP A 246 13.15 -13.31 -13.86
N ASN A 247 12.08 -12.58 -13.53
CA ASN A 247 12.11 -11.11 -13.39
C ASN A 247 12.94 -10.64 -12.19
N ARG A 248 13.13 -11.48 -11.17
CA ARG A 248 13.91 -11.14 -9.97
C ARG A 248 15.41 -10.92 -10.21
N LYS A 249 15.95 -11.47 -11.29
CA LYS A 249 17.39 -11.38 -11.59
C LYS A 249 17.81 -10.03 -12.18
N GLU A 250 16.88 -9.21 -12.61
CA GLU A 250 17.14 -7.88 -13.20
C GLU A 250 17.09 -6.74 -12.17
N ASN A 251 16.56 -6.96 -10.97
CA ASN A 251 16.34 -5.95 -9.92
C ASN A 251 17.21 -6.16 -8.66
N ALA A 252 18.17 -7.07 -8.68
CA ALA A 252 19.04 -7.39 -7.54
C ALA A 252 20.44 -6.74 -7.66
#